data_f6ccccca7d09ea754fca28e3197cb23c
#
_entry.id   f6ccccca7d09ea754fca28e3197cb23c
#
_cell.length_a   1.000
_cell.length_b   1.000
_cell.length_c   1.000
_cell.angle_alpha   90.00
_cell.angle_beta   90.00
_cell.angle_gamma   90.00
#
_symmetry.space_group_name_H-M   'P 1'
#
loop_
_entity.id
_entity.type
_entity.pdbx_description
1 polymer ?
#
loop_
_entity_poly.entity_id
_entity_poly.type
_entity_poly.pdbx_seq_one_letter_code
_entity_poly.pdbx_strand_id
1 'polypeptide(L)'
;MSPSNKKKKGKQKRPPFRYRKKARNETPQATSQPQSVSAPQGRSVQAPPVPREPARPRTGRIVSLDPLAPIIVRSARPMNAHTDADPAQFPPPSSVAGCLRTAWARATDRPFGPELAQLAVAGPLLVRDDGRVLAPKPADALYFGRGEGKNESPRCVRARPHGFGSDCGADLPAGLLPVQLTEQLAGKPGDGPAWWSWEDLLAFREGGDVAIDRLWRNGWSPPKGDRRTHVSIDPSTGTTAAGALYETEGLDLDVAPAAFRTRAVGRTEADHGPAREAASRAGASDADSASSSGLRLLIRCAEALPPALVHLGGKRRLAALEPEPEDRWPALPDRWLQRICSAGGLCLTLLTPGVFCAGYRPGWLDDTLSGSPPEAPGLRLRLRAAAVERWQPHSGWDLARRQPRPTRKLVPAGATYWFDVLGACDKEALAALWLASVCDKPQDRRDGFGLALPGPWTPPTDDIRSGNTTHM
;
A
#
# COMPACT_ATOMS: atom_id res chain seq x y z
N MET A 1 -44.95 -46.84 41.65
CA MET A 1 -45.36 -46.04 42.82
C MET A 1 -44.30 -44.98 43.09
N SER A 2 -44.70 -43.75 42.89
CA SER A 2 -44.17 -42.47 43.47
C SER A 2 -42.81 -41.94 43.08
N PRO A 3 -42.65 -40.60 43.12
CA PRO A 3 -42.35 -39.85 41.93
C PRO A 3 -40.98 -39.06 42.00
N SER A 4 -40.51 -38.75 40.86
CA SER A 4 -39.27 -37.94 40.61
C SER A 4 -39.44 -36.47 41.00
N ASN A 5 -38.46 -35.96 41.75
CA ASN A 5 -38.40 -34.59 42.20
C ASN A 5 -37.41 -33.81 41.27
N LYS A 6 -37.95 -33.01 40.35
CA LYS A 6 -37.18 -32.09 39.48
C LYS A 6 -36.91 -30.80 40.23
N LYS A 7 -35.68 -30.55 40.66
CA LYS A 7 -35.23 -29.23 41.13
C LYS A 7 -34.96 -28.29 39.94
N LYS A 8 -35.76 -27.24 39.81
CA LYS A 8 -35.55 -26.09 38.91
C LYS A 8 -34.39 -25.25 39.44
N LYS A 9 -33.30 -25.09 38.64
CA LYS A 9 -32.27 -24.08 38.88
C LYS A 9 -32.73 -22.74 38.31
N GLY A 10 -32.88 -21.75 39.18
CA GLY A 10 -33.28 -20.40 38.86
C GLY A 10 -32.14 -19.66 38.10
N LYS A 11 -32.50 -19.01 37.01
CA LYS A 11 -31.64 -18.10 36.26
C LYS A 11 -31.51 -16.78 37.03
N GLN A 12 -30.33 -16.48 37.57
CA GLN A 12 -29.99 -15.13 38.09
C GLN A 12 -29.83 -14.17 36.92
N LYS A 13 -30.71 -13.19 36.85
CA LYS A 13 -30.62 -12.04 35.91
C LYS A 13 -29.62 -11.04 36.50
N ARG A 14 -28.60 -10.68 35.70
CA ARG A 14 -27.68 -9.56 35.99
C ARG A 14 -28.40 -8.22 35.73
N PRO A 15 -28.19 -7.19 36.59
CA PRO A 15 -28.81 -5.88 36.37
C PRO A 15 -28.14 -5.10 35.24
N PRO A 16 -28.89 -4.21 34.57
CA PRO A 16 -28.33 -3.40 33.49
C PRO A 16 -27.49 -2.23 34.01
N PHE A 17 -26.37 -1.96 33.33
CA PHE A 17 -25.52 -0.80 33.57
C PHE A 17 -26.30 0.51 33.35
N ARG A 18 -26.41 1.32 34.38
CA ARG A 18 -26.97 2.67 34.32
C ARG A 18 -25.87 3.68 33.97
N TYR A 19 -26.00 4.35 32.84
CA TYR A 19 -25.25 5.56 32.51
C TYR A 19 -25.70 6.73 33.41
N ARG A 20 -24.77 7.29 34.14
CA ARG A 20 -24.98 8.48 34.97
C ARG A 20 -24.91 9.73 34.07
N LYS A 21 -26.04 10.37 33.82
CA LYS A 21 -26.10 11.69 33.18
C LYS A 21 -25.53 12.75 34.12
N LYS A 22 -24.52 13.49 33.70
CA LYS A 22 -24.05 14.72 34.37
C LYS A 22 -25.00 15.87 34.04
N ALA A 23 -25.32 16.64 35.06
CA ALA A 23 -26.22 17.76 35.02
C ALA A 23 -25.76 18.89 34.08
N ARG A 24 -26.74 19.51 33.45
CA ARG A 24 -26.62 20.76 32.70
C ARG A 24 -26.48 21.91 33.71
N ASN A 25 -25.50 22.78 33.50
CA ASN A 25 -25.46 24.10 34.10
C ASN A 25 -26.24 25.08 33.23
N GLU A 26 -27.14 25.78 33.86
CA GLU A 26 -27.99 26.82 33.30
C GLU A 26 -27.17 28.08 32.99
N THR A 27 -27.42 28.67 31.85
CA THR A 27 -26.90 29.99 31.44
C THR A 27 -28.00 31.04 31.65
N PRO A 28 -27.70 32.21 32.23
CA PRO A 28 -28.71 33.26 32.37
C PRO A 28 -28.97 33.99 31.05
N GLN A 29 -30.23 34.25 30.77
CA GLN A 29 -30.70 35.08 29.68
C GLN A 29 -30.38 36.57 29.99
N ALA A 30 -29.78 37.25 29.01
CA ALA A 30 -29.78 38.69 28.93
C ALA A 30 -30.45 39.14 27.62
N THR A 31 -31.57 39.81 27.78
CA THR A 31 -32.33 40.50 26.76
C THR A 31 -31.66 41.82 26.39
N SER A 32 -31.36 42.06 25.11
CA SER A 32 -31.27 43.39 24.52
C SER A 32 -31.45 43.34 23.00
N GLN A 33 -32.33 44.18 22.49
CA GLN A 33 -32.74 44.36 21.11
C GLN A 33 -31.60 44.91 20.25
N PRO A 34 -31.56 44.62 18.95
CA PRO A 34 -30.53 45.12 18.05
C PRO A 34 -30.88 46.50 17.49
N GLN A 35 -29.94 47.43 17.61
CA GLN A 35 -29.90 48.64 16.81
C GLN A 35 -29.19 48.32 15.47
N SER A 36 -29.85 48.74 14.38
CA SER A 36 -29.36 48.68 13.03
C SER A 36 -28.16 49.62 12.82
N VAL A 37 -26.98 49.08 12.50
CA VAL A 37 -25.84 49.84 12.01
C VAL A 37 -25.43 49.31 10.64
N SER A 38 -25.37 50.25 9.69
CA SER A 38 -24.99 50.06 8.30
C SER A 38 -23.64 49.37 8.13
N ALA A 39 -23.55 48.41 7.23
CA ALA A 39 -22.34 47.66 6.90
C ALA A 39 -21.30 48.55 6.16
N PRO A 40 -20.04 48.54 6.55
CA PRO A 40 -18.95 49.04 5.72
C PRO A 40 -18.55 47.97 4.68
N GLN A 41 -18.36 48.41 3.45
CA GLN A 41 -17.91 47.62 2.30
C GLN A 41 -16.62 46.87 2.62
N GLY A 42 -16.64 45.55 2.36
CA GLY A 42 -15.56 44.63 2.64
C GLY A 42 -14.29 44.91 1.85
N ARG A 43 -13.20 45.08 2.60
CA ARG A 43 -11.86 44.76 2.11
C ARG A 43 -11.72 43.24 2.19
N SER A 44 -11.47 42.61 1.05
CA SER A 44 -11.11 41.20 1.00
C SER A 44 -9.81 40.99 1.81
N VAL A 45 -9.95 40.40 2.96
CA VAL A 45 -8.79 39.91 3.73
C VAL A 45 -8.32 38.66 3.00
N GLN A 46 -7.22 38.80 2.25
CA GLN A 46 -6.50 37.63 1.75
C GLN A 46 -6.08 36.80 2.96
N ALA A 47 -6.48 35.53 2.96
CA ALA A 47 -6.01 34.59 3.97
C ALA A 47 -4.47 34.56 3.95
N PRO A 48 -3.82 34.52 5.10
CA PRO A 48 -2.36 34.46 5.15
C PRO A 48 -1.88 33.23 4.38
N PRO A 49 -0.79 33.34 3.59
CA PRO A 49 -0.26 32.20 2.84
C PRO A 49 0.08 31.08 3.82
N VAL A 50 -0.47 29.91 3.57
CA VAL A 50 -0.13 28.69 4.32
C VAL A 50 1.39 28.53 4.26
N PRO A 51 2.09 28.40 5.41
CA PRO A 51 3.53 28.23 5.42
C PRO A 51 3.93 27.08 4.51
N ARG A 52 4.70 27.34 3.45
CA ARG A 52 5.23 26.31 2.58
C ARG A 52 6.13 25.41 3.44
N GLU A 53 5.75 24.15 3.55
CA GLU A 53 6.61 23.14 4.16
C GLU A 53 7.91 23.09 3.33
N PRO A 54 9.09 23.09 3.96
CA PRO A 54 10.35 23.07 3.22
C PRO A 54 10.38 21.84 2.32
N ALA A 55 10.74 22.03 1.05
CA ALA A 55 10.89 20.96 0.07
C ALA A 55 11.75 19.85 0.68
N ARG A 56 11.29 18.60 0.58
CA ARG A 56 12.03 17.46 1.09
C ARG A 56 13.42 17.42 0.46
N PRO A 57 14.48 17.23 1.25
CA PRO A 57 15.80 17.07 0.68
C PRO A 57 15.77 15.85 -0.27
N ARG A 58 16.04 16.09 -1.56
CA ARG A 58 16.11 15.06 -2.61
C ARG A 58 17.27 14.08 -2.44
N THR A 59 18.18 14.37 -1.52
CA THR A 59 19.38 13.61 -1.21
C THR A 59 19.20 12.81 0.07
N GLY A 60 18.34 11.80 0.03
CA GLY A 60 18.25 10.82 1.12
C GLY A 60 19.27 9.70 0.91
N ARG A 61 19.72 9.06 1.98
CA ARG A 61 20.51 7.83 1.91
C ARG A 61 19.60 6.66 1.56
N ILE A 62 20.09 5.78 0.70
CA ILE A 62 19.40 4.56 0.36
C ILE A 62 19.85 3.47 1.33
N VAL A 63 18.88 2.72 1.86
CA VAL A 63 19.15 1.60 2.76
C VAL A 63 18.28 0.40 2.41
N SER A 64 18.76 -0.79 2.70
CA SER A 64 17.95 -2.00 2.66
C SER A 64 17.70 -2.55 4.06
N LEU A 65 16.56 -3.22 4.24
CA LEU A 65 16.23 -4.02 5.40
C LEU A 65 16.08 -5.47 4.95
N ASP A 66 16.96 -6.33 5.44
CA ASP A 66 16.96 -7.77 5.22
C ASP A 66 16.35 -8.47 6.44
N PRO A 67 15.09 -8.99 6.34
CA PRO A 67 14.45 -9.64 7.47
C PRO A 67 15.08 -11.00 7.77
N LEU A 68 15.63 -11.17 8.97
CA LEU A 68 16.23 -12.43 9.44
C LEU A 68 15.20 -13.47 9.90
N ALA A 69 13.91 -13.15 9.80
CA ALA A 69 12.79 -14.03 10.10
C ALA A 69 11.52 -13.47 9.46
N PRO A 70 10.48 -14.31 9.22
CA PRO A 70 9.23 -13.85 8.62
C PRO A 70 8.66 -12.61 9.29
N ILE A 71 8.30 -11.60 8.52
CA ILE A 71 7.81 -10.31 9.01
C ILE A 71 6.40 -10.49 9.54
N ILE A 72 6.16 -10.10 10.79
CA ILE A 72 4.83 -10.10 11.39
C ILE A 72 4.36 -8.67 11.52
N VAL A 73 3.26 -8.34 10.84
CA VAL A 73 2.59 -7.05 10.95
C VAL A 73 1.17 -7.29 11.40
N ARG A 74 0.69 -6.52 12.35
CA ARG A 74 -0.69 -6.60 12.80
C ARG A 74 -1.60 -5.81 11.88
N SER A 75 -2.75 -6.40 11.56
CA SER A 75 -3.87 -5.68 10.97
C SER A 75 -4.51 -4.76 12.01
N ALA A 76 -5.44 -3.90 11.56
CA ALA A 76 -6.23 -3.07 12.46
C ALA A 76 -7.41 -3.82 13.11
N ARG A 77 -7.46 -5.15 13.02
CA ARG A 77 -8.54 -5.95 13.58
C ARG A 77 -8.41 -6.00 15.11
N PRO A 78 -9.54 -5.88 15.86
CA PRO A 78 -9.52 -6.09 17.29
C PRO A 78 -9.07 -7.51 17.62
N MET A 79 -8.17 -7.67 18.59
CA MET A 79 -7.82 -9.00 19.09
C MET A 79 -8.88 -9.44 20.10
N ASN A 80 -9.69 -10.40 19.70
CA ASN A 80 -10.56 -11.15 20.62
C ASN A 80 -9.87 -12.48 20.99
N ALA A 81 -10.25 -13.08 22.13
CA ALA A 81 -9.62 -14.28 22.69
C ALA A 81 -9.66 -15.54 21.78
N HIS A 82 -10.34 -15.48 20.64
CA HIS A 82 -10.54 -16.58 19.70
C HIS A 82 -10.34 -16.12 18.24
N THR A 83 -9.52 -15.09 17.99
CA THR A 83 -9.26 -14.63 16.63
C THR A 83 -8.17 -15.45 15.98
N ASP A 84 -8.44 -15.86 14.73
CA ASP A 84 -7.45 -16.38 13.80
C ASP A 84 -6.28 -15.40 13.65
N ALA A 85 -5.13 -15.91 13.21
CA ALA A 85 -3.98 -15.09 12.88
C ALA A 85 -4.36 -13.98 11.89
N ASP A 86 -3.80 -12.79 12.08
CA ASP A 86 -3.81 -11.79 11.02
C ASP A 86 -3.04 -12.34 9.81
N PRO A 87 -3.60 -12.27 8.59
CA PRO A 87 -2.90 -12.73 7.39
C PRO A 87 -1.54 -12.07 7.24
N ALA A 88 -0.57 -12.79 6.69
CA ALA A 88 0.72 -12.22 6.34
C ALA A 88 0.55 -11.01 5.41
N GLN A 89 1.14 -9.90 5.77
CA GLN A 89 1.02 -8.63 5.04
C GLN A 89 2.40 -8.05 4.76
N PHE A 90 2.51 -7.38 3.60
CA PHE A 90 3.67 -6.55 3.33
C PHE A 90 3.74 -5.42 4.37
N PRO A 91 4.94 -5.12 4.92
CA PRO A 91 5.05 -4.14 6.00
C PRO A 91 4.62 -2.74 5.51
N PRO A 92 3.67 -2.11 6.22
CA PRO A 92 3.22 -0.78 5.86
C PRO A 92 4.35 0.24 6.09
N PRO A 93 4.38 1.33 5.31
CA PRO A 93 5.41 2.37 5.41
C PRO A 93 5.68 2.85 6.84
N SER A 94 4.63 3.04 7.64
CA SER A 94 4.78 3.48 9.04
C SER A 94 5.54 2.51 9.94
N SER A 95 5.49 1.20 9.68
CA SER A 95 6.27 0.20 10.43
C SER A 95 7.74 0.30 10.09
N VAL A 96 8.05 0.49 8.80
CA VAL A 96 9.42 0.69 8.30
C VAL A 96 9.97 2.03 8.80
N ALA A 97 9.21 3.11 8.71
CA ALA A 97 9.59 4.42 9.24
C ALA A 97 9.90 4.36 10.74
N GLY A 98 9.09 3.65 11.52
CA GLY A 98 9.32 3.44 12.96
C GLY A 98 10.62 2.68 13.24
N CYS A 99 10.91 1.66 12.45
CA CYS A 99 12.16 0.90 12.50
C CYS A 99 13.37 1.82 12.26
N LEU A 100 13.38 2.57 11.14
CA LEU A 100 14.49 3.46 10.77
C LEU A 100 14.67 4.63 11.74
N ARG A 101 13.58 5.21 12.25
CA ARG A 101 13.63 6.26 13.29
C ARG A 101 14.27 5.75 14.58
N THR A 102 13.97 4.51 14.94
CA THR A 102 14.61 3.86 16.10
C THR A 102 16.10 3.64 15.86
N ALA A 103 16.48 3.18 14.66
CA ALA A 103 17.90 3.02 14.28
C ALA A 103 18.63 4.37 14.30
N TRP A 104 18.02 5.41 13.72
CA TRP A 104 18.58 6.76 13.69
C TRP A 104 18.78 7.35 15.09
N ALA A 105 17.77 7.23 15.97
CA ALA A 105 17.89 7.69 17.34
C ALA A 105 19.04 7.04 18.07
N ARG A 106 19.22 5.72 17.89
CA ARG A 106 20.33 4.98 18.51
C ARG A 106 21.71 5.36 17.94
N ALA A 107 21.77 5.50 16.60
CA ALA A 107 23.03 5.85 15.93
C ALA A 107 23.51 7.27 16.25
N THR A 108 22.60 8.16 16.60
CA THR A 108 22.90 9.58 16.88
C THR A 108 22.74 9.97 18.35
N ASP A 109 22.53 8.99 19.22
CA ASP A 109 22.29 9.15 20.67
C ASP A 109 21.18 10.18 21.00
N ARG A 110 20.11 10.16 20.19
CA ARG A 110 18.96 11.04 20.35
C ARG A 110 17.95 10.43 21.32
N PRO A 111 17.29 11.25 22.15
CA PRO A 111 16.20 10.76 22.98
C PRO A 111 15.03 10.27 22.13
N PHE A 112 14.29 9.28 22.65
CA PHE A 112 13.06 8.81 22.00
C PHE A 112 11.94 9.80 22.29
N GLY A 113 11.58 10.60 21.28
CA GLY A 113 10.56 11.64 21.37
C GLY A 113 9.81 11.84 20.06
N PRO A 114 8.81 12.75 20.05
CA PRO A 114 7.99 13.04 18.86
C PRO A 114 8.80 13.62 17.69
N GLU A 115 9.95 14.23 17.94
CA GLU A 115 10.86 14.82 16.95
C GLU A 115 11.42 13.76 15.99
N LEU A 116 11.51 12.51 16.41
CA LEU A 116 11.93 11.40 15.52
C LEU A 116 10.96 11.23 14.34
N ALA A 117 9.70 11.66 14.49
CA ALA A 117 8.72 11.63 13.42
C ALA A 117 9.06 12.58 12.25
N GLN A 118 9.98 13.53 12.44
CA GLN A 118 10.44 14.44 11.38
C GLN A 118 11.37 13.74 10.37
N LEU A 119 12.03 12.64 10.76
CA LEU A 119 12.82 11.87 9.81
C LEU A 119 11.92 11.33 8.70
N ALA A 120 12.11 11.84 7.49
CA ALA A 120 11.34 11.42 6.33
C ALA A 120 11.94 10.17 5.69
N VAL A 121 11.07 9.26 5.29
CA VAL A 121 11.40 8.04 4.54
C VAL A 121 10.51 7.91 3.32
N ALA A 122 11.00 7.27 2.25
CA ALA A 122 10.22 6.92 1.06
C ALA A 122 10.36 5.41 0.81
N GLY A 123 9.26 4.75 0.47
CA GLY A 123 9.19 3.29 0.35
C GLY A 123 8.36 2.67 1.49
N PRO A 124 8.51 1.35 1.72
CA PRO A 124 9.49 0.45 1.08
C PRO A 124 9.10 0.00 -0.31
N LEU A 125 10.08 -0.20 -1.16
CA LEU A 125 10.03 -1.03 -2.36
C LEU A 125 10.68 -2.38 -2.04
N LEU A 126 10.77 -3.28 -3.02
CA LEU A 126 11.56 -4.50 -2.90
C LEU A 126 12.81 -4.41 -3.78
N VAL A 127 13.89 -5.02 -3.33
CA VAL A 127 15.10 -5.22 -4.13
C VAL A 127 15.56 -6.66 -4.00
N ARG A 128 15.94 -7.26 -5.12
CA ARG A 128 16.51 -8.61 -5.19
C ARG A 128 18.03 -8.54 -5.01
N ASP A 129 18.65 -9.67 -4.71
CA ASP A 129 20.11 -9.77 -4.58
C ASP A 129 20.85 -9.41 -5.87
N ASP A 130 20.22 -9.65 -7.04
CA ASP A 130 20.74 -9.22 -8.34
C ASP A 130 20.66 -7.68 -8.56
N GLY A 131 20.16 -6.95 -7.58
CA GLY A 131 20.00 -5.50 -7.61
C GLY A 131 18.72 -5.00 -8.30
N ARG A 132 17.88 -5.88 -8.82
CA ARG A 132 16.63 -5.52 -9.48
C ARG A 132 15.60 -5.02 -8.49
N VAL A 133 15.09 -3.83 -8.72
CA VAL A 133 14.01 -3.25 -7.91
C VAL A 133 12.67 -3.78 -8.38
N LEU A 134 11.79 -4.12 -7.44
CA LEU A 134 10.42 -4.53 -7.71
C LEU A 134 9.44 -3.51 -7.14
N ALA A 135 8.34 -3.32 -7.87
CA ALA A 135 7.24 -2.44 -7.50
C ALA A 135 5.90 -3.20 -7.55
N PRO A 136 4.88 -2.75 -6.82
CA PRO A 136 3.57 -3.39 -6.86
C PRO A 136 2.98 -3.41 -8.28
N LYS A 137 2.31 -4.52 -8.62
CA LYS A 137 1.53 -4.64 -9.85
C LYS A 137 0.50 -3.50 -9.93
N PRO A 138 0.41 -2.79 -11.06
CA PRO A 138 -0.60 -1.76 -11.26
C PRO A 138 -2.02 -2.36 -11.23
N ALA A 139 -2.98 -1.66 -10.62
CA ALA A 139 -4.37 -2.11 -10.53
C ALA A 139 -5.08 -2.21 -11.89
N ASP A 140 -4.58 -1.48 -12.89
CA ASP A 140 -5.05 -1.52 -14.27
C ASP A 140 -4.42 -2.66 -15.11
N ALA A 141 -3.57 -3.49 -14.52
CA ALA A 141 -3.02 -4.70 -15.13
C ALA A 141 -3.78 -5.93 -14.64
N LEU A 142 -4.41 -6.65 -15.55
CA LEU A 142 -5.23 -7.82 -15.27
C LEU A 142 -4.67 -9.05 -15.99
N TYR A 143 -4.71 -10.21 -15.34
CA TYR A 143 -4.23 -11.47 -15.91
C TYR A 143 -5.40 -12.30 -16.40
N PHE A 144 -5.29 -12.86 -17.61
CA PHE A 144 -6.31 -13.73 -18.20
C PHE A 144 -5.67 -14.99 -18.79
N GLY A 145 -6.45 -16.04 -19.00
CA GLY A 145 -6.05 -17.23 -19.73
C GLY A 145 -5.45 -18.38 -18.90
N ARG A 146 -5.45 -18.30 -17.55
CA ARG A 146 -5.04 -19.40 -16.66
C ARG A 146 -6.26 -20.09 -16.02
N GLY A 147 -7.21 -20.60 -16.82
CA GLY A 147 -8.36 -21.34 -16.31
C GLY A 147 -8.29 -22.81 -16.74
N GLU A 148 -8.76 -23.73 -15.91
CA GLU A 148 -8.94 -25.13 -16.28
C GLU A 148 -9.81 -25.23 -17.54
N GLY A 149 -9.28 -25.83 -18.61
CA GLY A 149 -10.00 -26.18 -19.83
C GLY A 149 -9.95 -25.20 -20.99
N LYS A 150 -9.13 -24.14 -20.99
CA LYS A 150 -8.96 -23.23 -22.13
C LYS A 150 -7.54 -23.26 -22.68
N ASN A 151 -7.43 -23.53 -23.99
CA ASN A 151 -6.17 -23.48 -24.75
C ASN A 151 -5.63 -22.06 -24.98
N GLU A 152 -6.09 -21.05 -24.22
CA GLU A 152 -5.62 -19.69 -24.35
C GLU A 152 -4.33 -19.51 -23.54
N SER A 153 -3.29 -19.02 -24.19
CA SER A 153 -2.05 -18.65 -23.51
C SER A 153 -2.33 -17.53 -22.50
N PRO A 154 -1.80 -17.64 -21.28
CA PRO A 154 -1.99 -16.60 -20.28
C PRO A 154 -1.39 -15.27 -20.77
N ARG A 155 -2.08 -14.17 -20.54
CA ARG A 155 -1.65 -12.82 -20.92
C ARG A 155 -1.96 -11.77 -19.87
N CYS A 156 -1.18 -10.71 -19.87
CA CYS A 156 -1.43 -9.52 -19.08
C CYS A 156 -2.15 -8.48 -19.97
N VAL A 157 -3.31 -8.02 -19.53
CA VAL A 157 -4.15 -7.08 -20.27
C VAL A 157 -4.29 -5.78 -19.48
N ARG A 158 -4.27 -4.66 -20.19
CA ARG A 158 -4.40 -3.33 -19.60
C ARG A 158 -5.83 -2.85 -19.64
N ALA A 159 -6.36 -2.41 -18.49
CA ALA A 159 -7.58 -1.61 -18.43
C ALA A 159 -7.24 -0.12 -18.57
N ARG A 160 -8.12 0.64 -19.26
CA ARG A 160 -7.91 2.07 -19.53
C ARG A 160 -9.19 2.88 -19.30
N PRO A 161 -9.06 4.18 -18.97
CA PRO A 161 -10.22 5.06 -18.99
C PRO A 161 -10.82 5.11 -20.39
N HIS A 162 -12.14 4.95 -20.49
CA HIS A 162 -12.87 4.97 -21.75
C HIS A 162 -14.07 5.90 -21.64
N GLY A 163 -14.39 6.62 -22.72
CA GLY A 163 -15.62 7.40 -22.81
C GLY A 163 -16.86 6.49 -22.76
N PHE A 164 -17.99 7.07 -22.40
CA PHE A 164 -19.27 6.38 -22.49
C PHE A 164 -19.71 6.29 -23.95
N GLY A 165 -20.31 5.17 -24.35
CA GLY A 165 -21.09 5.10 -25.57
C GLY A 165 -22.30 6.04 -25.50
N SER A 166 -22.86 6.42 -26.64
CA SER A 166 -23.98 7.36 -26.72
C SER A 166 -25.24 6.89 -25.98
N ASP A 167 -25.36 5.60 -25.77
CA ASP A 167 -26.48 4.88 -25.13
C ASP A 167 -26.15 4.30 -23.75
N CYS A 168 -24.92 4.56 -23.23
CA CYS A 168 -24.46 4.04 -21.97
C CYS A 168 -24.37 5.12 -20.90
N GLY A 169 -24.78 4.76 -19.67
CA GLY A 169 -24.58 5.54 -18.46
C GLY A 169 -23.81 4.74 -17.41
N ALA A 170 -23.24 5.41 -16.44
CA ALA A 170 -22.64 4.77 -15.27
C ALA A 170 -22.94 5.57 -14.01
N ASP A 171 -23.05 4.85 -12.90
CA ASP A 171 -23.19 5.43 -11.55
C ASP A 171 -21.82 5.89 -11.03
N LEU A 172 -21.15 6.73 -11.80
CA LEU A 172 -19.87 7.34 -11.42
C LEU A 172 -20.09 8.81 -11.06
N PRO A 173 -19.29 9.36 -10.11
CA PRO A 173 -19.28 10.80 -9.89
C PRO A 173 -19.06 11.58 -11.19
N ALA A 174 -19.74 12.72 -11.33
CA ALA A 174 -19.64 13.56 -12.53
C ALA A 174 -18.18 13.89 -12.87
N GLY A 175 -17.80 13.74 -14.13
CA GLY A 175 -16.45 14.00 -14.65
C GLY A 175 -15.51 12.81 -14.61
N LEU A 176 -15.89 11.68 -13.99
CA LEU A 176 -15.10 10.45 -14.01
C LEU A 176 -15.49 9.55 -15.19
N LEU A 177 -14.49 8.89 -15.74
CA LEU A 177 -14.59 7.89 -16.79
C LEU A 177 -14.51 6.47 -16.19
N PRO A 178 -15.24 5.50 -16.74
CA PRO A 178 -15.07 4.10 -16.39
C PRO A 178 -13.70 3.60 -16.85
N VAL A 179 -13.11 2.69 -16.04
CA VAL A 179 -11.89 1.97 -16.42
C VAL A 179 -12.30 0.61 -16.95
N GLN A 180 -12.05 0.35 -18.22
CA GLN A 180 -12.52 -0.82 -18.93
C GLN A 180 -11.39 -1.52 -19.68
N LEU A 181 -11.59 -2.79 -19.97
CA LEU A 181 -10.76 -3.52 -20.92
C LEU A 181 -11.08 -3.04 -22.34
N THR A 182 -10.05 -2.92 -23.18
CA THR A 182 -10.21 -2.52 -24.59
C THR A 182 -10.70 -3.66 -25.47
N GLU A 183 -10.72 -4.89 -24.94
CA GLU A 183 -11.16 -6.09 -25.62
C GLU A 183 -12.11 -6.91 -24.74
N GLN A 184 -13.06 -7.60 -25.37
CA GLN A 184 -13.93 -8.52 -24.65
C GLN A 184 -13.18 -9.82 -24.38
N LEU A 185 -12.98 -10.13 -23.09
CA LEU A 185 -12.32 -11.33 -22.63
C LEU A 185 -13.30 -12.22 -21.88
N ALA A 186 -13.27 -13.50 -22.20
CA ALA A 186 -14.08 -14.48 -21.49
C ALA A 186 -13.43 -14.81 -20.14
N GLY A 187 -14.27 -14.95 -19.10
CA GLY A 187 -13.83 -15.40 -17.77
C GLY A 187 -13.52 -14.25 -16.83
N LYS A 188 -12.97 -14.62 -15.68
CA LYS A 188 -12.54 -13.67 -14.63
C LYS A 188 -11.03 -13.50 -14.70
N PRO A 189 -10.49 -12.35 -14.28
CA PRO A 189 -9.07 -12.19 -14.08
C PRO A 189 -8.53 -13.27 -13.12
N GLY A 190 -7.40 -13.86 -13.51
CA GLY A 190 -6.70 -14.88 -12.75
C GLY A 190 -5.53 -14.32 -11.94
N ASP A 191 -4.75 -15.24 -11.37
CA ASP A 191 -3.59 -14.91 -10.56
C ASP A 191 -2.34 -14.66 -11.43
N GLY A 192 -1.46 -13.80 -10.92
CA GLY A 192 -0.18 -13.48 -11.52
C GLY A 192 0.77 -12.80 -10.52
N PRO A 193 1.97 -12.39 -10.94
CA PRO A 193 2.92 -11.75 -10.07
C PRO A 193 2.33 -10.48 -9.43
N ALA A 194 2.38 -10.41 -8.09
CA ALA A 194 1.90 -9.26 -7.33
C ALA A 194 2.90 -8.08 -7.35
N TRP A 195 4.18 -8.38 -7.63
CA TRP A 195 5.26 -7.42 -7.76
C TRP A 195 5.96 -7.62 -9.11
N TRP A 196 6.22 -6.52 -9.78
CA TRP A 196 6.86 -6.49 -11.10
C TRP A 196 8.26 -5.91 -11.01
N SER A 197 9.13 -6.30 -11.93
CA SER A 197 10.39 -5.58 -12.08
C SER A 197 10.12 -4.11 -12.45
N TRP A 198 11.03 -3.25 -12.04
CA TRP A 198 10.94 -1.81 -12.33
C TRP A 198 10.84 -1.56 -13.84
N GLU A 199 11.63 -2.29 -14.62
CA GLU A 199 11.68 -2.18 -16.08
C GLU A 199 10.34 -2.62 -16.71
N ASP A 200 9.71 -3.67 -16.19
CA ASP A 200 8.42 -4.14 -16.70
C ASP A 200 7.30 -3.15 -16.37
N LEU A 201 7.37 -2.53 -15.18
CA LEU A 201 6.43 -1.48 -14.80
C LEU A 201 6.58 -0.23 -15.68
N LEU A 202 7.81 0.22 -15.95
CA LEU A 202 8.04 1.36 -16.84
C LEU A 202 7.57 1.07 -18.26
N ALA A 203 7.91 -0.10 -18.83
CA ALA A 203 7.46 -0.51 -20.15
C ALA A 203 5.92 -0.54 -20.25
N PHE A 204 5.26 -1.04 -19.21
CA PHE A 204 3.81 -1.01 -19.13
C PHE A 204 3.26 0.43 -19.07
N ARG A 205 3.88 1.33 -18.29
CA ARG A 205 3.45 2.73 -18.21
C ARG A 205 3.69 3.52 -19.49
N GLU A 206 4.67 3.13 -20.30
CA GLU A 206 4.89 3.68 -21.64
C GLU A 206 3.87 3.19 -22.70
N GLY A 207 2.98 2.29 -22.33
CA GLY A 207 1.98 1.75 -23.25
C GLY A 207 2.39 0.43 -23.90
N GLY A 208 3.60 -0.08 -23.62
CA GLY A 208 4.08 -1.35 -24.15
C GLY A 208 3.34 -2.56 -23.56
N ASP A 209 3.27 -3.63 -24.35
CA ASP A 209 2.78 -4.92 -23.88
C ASP A 209 3.89 -5.65 -23.12
N VAL A 210 3.55 -6.23 -21.98
CA VAL A 210 4.50 -6.99 -21.16
C VAL A 210 4.08 -8.45 -21.17
N ALA A 211 4.95 -9.30 -21.75
CA ALA A 211 4.70 -10.73 -21.83
C ALA A 211 4.58 -11.34 -20.42
N ILE A 212 3.55 -12.17 -20.22
CA ILE A 212 3.27 -12.74 -18.89
C ILE A 212 4.40 -13.63 -18.38
N ASP A 213 5.09 -14.36 -19.26
CA ASP A 213 6.24 -15.19 -18.90
C ASP A 213 7.42 -14.36 -18.40
N ARG A 214 7.59 -13.15 -18.95
CA ARG A 214 8.58 -12.18 -18.48
C ARG A 214 8.19 -11.67 -17.07
N LEU A 215 6.91 -11.36 -16.86
CA LEU A 215 6.41 -10.96 -15.53
C LEU A 215 6.61 -12.05 -14.49
N TRP A 216 6.37 -13.32 -14.83
CA TRP A 216 6.59 -14.44 -13.92
C TRP A 216 8.09 -14.67 -13.61
N ARG A 217 8.96 -14.45 -14.57
CA ARG A 217 10.40 -14.62 -14.42
C ARG A 217 11.03 -13.51 -13.59
N ASN A 218 10.61 -12.27 -13.84
CA ASN A 218 11.21 -11.07 -13.24
C ASN A 218 10.50 -10.61 -11.96
N GLY A 219 9.23 -10.91 -11.83
CA GLY A 219 8.39 -10.50 -10.73
C GLY A 219 8.43 -11.42 -9.51
N TRP A 220 7.58 -11.12 -8.56
CA TRP A 220 7.44 -11.89 -7.33
C TRP A 220 5.98 -11.87 -6.84
N SER A 221 5.57 -12.94 -6.16
CA SER A 221 4.32 -13.02 -5.41
C SER A 221 4.61 -13.50 -4.01
N PRO A 222 3.97 -12.91 -3.00
CA PRO A 222 4.11 -13.36 -1.63
C PRO A 222 3.80 -14.85 -1.51
N PRO A 223 4.63 -15.64 -0.81
CA PRO A 223 4.31 -17.03 -0.50
C PRO A 223 3.14 -17.10 0.46
N LYS A 224 2.62 -18.31 0.70
CA LYS A 224 1.72 -18.53 1.83
C LYS A 224 2.42 -18.12 3.12
N GLY A 225 1.70 -17.42 4.00
CA GLY A 225 2.27 -16.95 5.25
C GLY A 225 2.77 -18.10 6.14
N ASP A 226 3.85 -17.84 6.86
CA ASP A 226 4.38 -18.72 7.91
C ASP A 226 3.47 -18.63 9.14
N ARG A 227 2.55 -19.59 9.24
CA ARG A 227 1.58 -19.65 10.35
C ARG A 227 2.13 -20.43 11.51
N ARG A 228 2.17 -19.80 12.69
CA ARG A 228 2.68 -20.38 13.93
C ARG A 228 1.68 -20.23 15.06
N THR A 229 1.47 -21.32 15.78
CA THR A 229 0.67 -21.35 16.99
C THR A 229 1.56 -21.06 18.21
N HIS A 230 1.11 -20.20 19.08
CA HIS A 230 1.78 -19.79 20.30
C HIS A 230 0.89 -20.06 21.51
N VAL A 231 1.52 -20.33 22.63
CA VAL A 231 0.87 -20.45 23.92
C VAL A 231 1.53 -19.51 24.92
N SER A 232 0.75 -18.87 25.76
CA SER A 232 1.26 -18.10 26.88
C SER A 232 1.36 -18.99 28.11
N ILE A 233 2.54 -19.04 28.71
CA ILE A 233 2.79 -19.78 29.95
C ILE A 233 2.62 -18.81 31.12
N ASP A 234 1.83 -19.20 32.11
CA ASP A 234 1.75 -18.51 33.38
C ASP A 234 3.05 -18.74 34.16
N PRO A 235 3.83 -17.71 34.44
CA PRO A 235 5.11 -17.88 35.13
C PRO A 235 4.99 -18.36 36.58
N SER A 236 3.81 -18.23 37.17
CA SER A 236 3.57 -18.68 38.57
C SER A 236 3.29 -20.18 38.67
N THR A 237 2.65 -20.75 37.65
CA THR A 237 2.24 -22.16 37.62
C THR A 237 3.11 -23.02 36.69
N GLY A 238 3.83 -22.39 35.76
CA GLY A 238 4.57 -23.07 34.68
C GLY A 238 3.66 -23.78 33.67
N THR A 239 2.34 -23.54 33.72
CA THR A 239 1.35 -24.15 32.84
C THR A 239 0.72 -23.14 31.90
N THR A 240 -0.04 -23.60 30.92
CA THR A 240 -0.75 -22.75 29.98
C THR A 240 -1.84 -21.96 30.70
N ALA A 241 -1.85 -20.64 30.52
CA ALA A 241 -2.95 -19.80 30.95
C ALA A 241 -4.21 -20.11 30.13
N ALA A 242 -5.38 -20.21 30.79
CA ALA A 242 -6.63 -20.49 30.10
C ALA A 242 -6.94 -19.43 29.02
N GLY A 243 -7.27 -19.87 27.79
CA GLY A 243 -7.56 -19.00 26.66
C GLY A 243 -6.34 -18.27 26.06
N ALA A 244 -5.13 -18.72 26.38
CA ALA A 244 -3.88 -18.07 25.98
C ALA A 244 -3.23 -18.68 24.72
N LEU A 245 -3.95 -19.52 23.97
CA LEU A 245 -3.55 -19.98 22.65
C LEU A 245 -3.83 -18.88 21.62
N TYR A 246 -2.82 -18.52 20.81
CA TYR A 246 -2.99 -17.56 19.73
C TYR A 246 -2.09 -17.91 18.56
N GLU A 247 -2.44 -17.42 17.38
CA GLU A 247 -1.68 -17.67 16.17
C GLU A 247 -1.08 -16.37 15.62
N THR A 248 0.03 -16.51 14.91
CA THR A 248 0.63 -15.45 14.12
C THR A 248 0.93 -15.97 12.72
N GLU A 249 0.82 -15.11 11.74
CA GLU A 249 1.20 -15.40 10.38
C GLU A 249 2.23 -14.36 9.91
N GLY A 250 3.37 -14.81 9.44
CA GLY A 250 4.48 -13.96 9.00
C GLY A 250 4.68 -14.03 7.50
N LEU A 251 5.10 -12.91 6.89
CA LEU A 251 5.54 -12.85 5.50
C LEU A 251 7.01 -13.21 5.43
N ASP A 252 7.33 -14.25 4.68
CA ASP A 252 8.70 -14.64 4.37
C ASP A 252 9.09 -14.06 3.00
N LEU A 253 10.22 -13.34 2.95
CA LEU A 253 10.76 -12.78 1.72
C LEU A 253 11.79 -13.70 1.03
N ASP A 254 12.29 -14.72 1.71
CA ASP A 254 13.34 -15.62 1.21
C ASP A 254 12.83 -16.75 0.31
N VAL A 255 11.52 -16.84 0.09
CA VAL A 255 10.95 -17.93 -0.68
C VAL A 255 11.04 -17.65 -2.18
N ALA A 256 11.68 -18.58 -2.91
CA ALA A 256 11.79 -18.55 -4.35
C ALA A 256 10.43 -18.34 -5.07
N PRO A 257 10.39 -17.59 -6.19
CA PRO A 257 9.17 -17.33 -6.95
C PRO A 257 8.40 -18.61 -7.28
N ALA A 258 7.07 -18.56 -7.21
CA ALA A 258 6.18 -19.71 -7.45
C ALA A 258 6.38 -20.41 -8.83
N ALA A 259 6.96 -19.71 -9.81
CA ALA A 259 7.29 -20.28 -11.13
C ALA A 259 8.26 -21.48 -11.07
N PHE A 260 9.09 -21.57 -10.04
CA PHE A 260 9.99 -22.70 -9.84
C PHE A 260 9.32 -23.93 -9.20
N ARG A 261 8.17 -23.76 -8.55
CA ARG A 261 7.43 -24.86 -7.90
C ARG A 261 6.62 -25.71 -8.87
N THR A 262 6.18 -25.19 -10.01
CA THR A 262 5.34 -25.92 -10.97
C THR A 262 6.12 -26.95 -11.77
N ARG A 263 7.45 -26.90 -11.83
CA ARG A 263 8.27 -27.91 -12.49
C ARG A 263 8.59 -29.15 -11.63
N ALA A 264 8.42 -29.04 -10.30
CA ALA A 264 8.70 -30.15 -9.38
C ALA A 264 7.48 -31.08 -9.12
N VAL A 265 6.27 -30.66 -9.49
CA VAL A 265 5.02 -31.43 -9.27
C VAL A 265 4.66 -32.32 -10.47
N GLY A 266 5.42 -32.30 -11.53
CA GLY A 266 5.21 -33.12 -12.72
C GLY A 266 5.84 -34.52 -12.67
N ARG A 267 6.19 -35.06 -11.50
CA ARG A 267 6.51 -36.47 -11.35
C ARG A 267 5.33 -37.18 -10.69
N THR A 268 4.58 -37.84 -11.54
CA THR A 268 3.56 -38.83 -11.23
C THR A 268 4.05 -39.84 -10.19
N GLU A 269 3.23 -40.02 -9.14
CA GLU A 269 3.25 -41.22 -8.31
C GLU A 269 2.91 -42.45 -9.20
N ALA A 270 3.92 -43.18 -9.59
CA ALA A 270 3.82 -44.58 -9.97
C ALA A 270 5.26 -45.15 -10.06
N ASP A 271 5.79 -45.62 -8.99
CA ASP A 271 6.46 -46.91 -8.90
C ASP A 271 6.96 -47.16 -7.47
N HIS A 272 6.28 -48.04 -6.75
CA HIS A 272 6.81 -48.65 -5.55
C HIS A 272 7.60 -49.90 -5.95
N GLY A 273 8.93 -49.78 -5.93
CA GLY A 273 9.82 -50.91 -5.97
C GLY A 273 11.05 -50.67 -5.13
N PRO A 274 11.50 -51.63 -4.28
CA PRO A 274 12.60 -51.41 -3.35
C PRO A 274 13.94 -51.69 -4.04
N ALA A 275 14.79 -50.65 -4.18
CA ALA A 275 16.21 -50.87 -4.44
C ALA A 275 16.99 -49.89 -3.53
N ARG A 276 17.43 -50.41 -2.44
CA ARG A 276 18.45 -49.85 -1.55
C ARG A 276 19.83 -50.04 -2.19
N GLU A 277 20.70 -49.07 -1.82
CA GLU A 277 22.15 -49.17 -1.81
C GLU A 277 22.85 -49.30 -3.17
N ALA A 278 23.35 -48.18 -3.70
CA ALA A 278 24.73 -47.97 -4.19
C ALA A 278 24.81 -46.74 -5.07
N ALA A 279 25.17 -45.60 -4.52
CA ALA A 279 25.86 -44.50 -5.23
C ALA A 279 26.32 -43.39 -4.28
N SER A 280 27.17 -43.78 -3.33
CA SER A 280 28.16 -42.85 -2.75
C SER A 280 29.37 -42.83 -3.73
N ARG A 281 29.75 -41.63 -4.18
CA ARG A 281 30.93 -41.29 -4.99
C ARG A 281 30.70 -41.22 -6.51
N ALA A 282 30.21 -40.06 -6.94
CA ALA A 282 30.64 -39.48 -8.21
C ALA A 282 30.38 -37.97 -8.17
N GLY A 283 31.45 -37.20 -8.27
CA GLY A 283 31.62 -35.88 -8.86
C GLY A 283 30.53 -34.83 -8.60
N ALA A 284 30.74 -33.97 -7.60
CA ALA A 284 30.15 -32.65 -7.61
C ALA A 284 30.76 -31.84 -8.74
N SER A 285 30.05 -31.73 -9.86
CA SER A 285 30.32 -30.77 -10.92
C SER A 285 28.99 -30.06 -11.21
N ASP A 286 28.97 -28.77 -10.99
CA ASP A 286 28.08 -27.75 -11.58
C ASP A 286 26.58 -28.12 -11.67
N ALA A 287 25.95 -28.35 -10.53
CA ALA A 287 24.52 -28.26 -10.43
C ALA A 287 24.20 -26.86 -9.88
N ASP A 288 23.73 -26.01 -10.80
CA ASP A 288 22.92 -24.83 -10.54
C ASP A 288 22.77 -24.51 -9.06
N SER A 289 23.59 -23.60 -8.56
CA SER A 289 23.26 -22.78 -7.42
C SER A 289 22.04 -21.95 -7.83
N ALA A 290 20.84 -22.51 -7.69
CA ALA A 290 19.62 -21.75 -7.56
C ALA A 290 19.83 -20.91 -6.31
N SER A 291 20.55 -19.79 -6.44
CA SER A 291 20.66 -18.77 -5.42
C SER A 291 19.24 -18.43 -5.05
N SER A 292 18.84 -18.76 -3.83
CA SER A 292 17.64 -18.21 -3.23
C SER A 292 17.79 -16.70 -3.41
N SER A 293 17.04 -16.11 -4.36
CA SER A 293 17.11 -14.67 -4.56
C SER A 293 16.43 -14.03 -3.35
N GLY A 294 17.21 -13.75 -2.32
CA GLY A 294 16.80 -13.03 -1.15
C GLY A 294 16.17 -11.71 -1.58
N LEU A 295 15.03 -11.36 -0.98
CA LEU A 295 14.37 -10.08 -1.18
C LEU A 295 14.55 -9.23 0.06
N ARG A 296 14.94 -7.99 -0.17
CA ARG A 296 15.11 -6.99 0.87
C ARG A 296 14.15 -5.82 0.64
N LEU A 297 13.77 -5.13 1.70
CA LEU A 297 13.03 -3.88 1.59
C LEU A 297 14.01 -2.77 1.25
N LEU A 298 13.72 -2.00 0.20
CA LEU A 298 14.53 -0.85 -0.24
C LEU A 298 13.85 0.44 0.18
N ILE A 299 14.57 1.31 0.88
CA ILE A 299 14.04 2.54 1.46
C ILE A 299 15.00 3.70 1.18
N ARG A 300 14.44 4.86 0.87
CA ARG A 300 15.17 6.13 0.85
C ARG A 300 14.91 6.89 2.14
N CYS A 301 15.97 7.22 2.86
CA CYS A 301 15.92 7.94 4.13
C CYS A 301 16.53 9.35 3.97
N ALA A 302 15.98 10.35 4.65
CA ALA A 302 16.52 11.71 4.62
C ALA A 302 17.90 11.81 5.26
N GLU A 303 18.21 10.94 6.21
CA GLU A 303 19.47 10.90 6.94
C GLU A 303 20.24 9.62 6.65
N ALA A 304 21.55 9.69 6.76
CA ALA A 304 22.41 8.52 6.63
C ALA A 304 22.27 7.62 7.86
N LEU A 305 22.11 6.33 7.61
CA LEU A 305 22.06 5.31 8.65
C LEU A 305 23.24 4.35 8.51
N PRO A 306 23.95 4.03 9.58
CA PRO A 306 24.97 2.99 9.57
C PRO A 306 24.35 1.60 9.52
N PRO A 307 25.11 0.56 9.14
CA PRO A 307 24.71 -0.82 9.30
C PRO A 307 24.29 -1.11 10.74
N ALA A 308 23.19 -1.83 10.91
CA ALA A 308 22.68 -2.14 12.25
C ALA A 308 21.75 -3.36 12.25
N LEU A 309 21.67 -4.03 13.38
CA LEU A 309 20.60 -4.99 13.64
C LEU A 309 19.41 -4.27 14.28
N VAL A 310 18.26 -4.35 13.62
CA VAL A 310 17.06 -3.58 13.98
C VAL A 310 15.85 -4.47 14.20
N HIS A 311 14.83 -3.93 14.88
CA HIS A 311 13.54 -4.61 15.01
C HIS A 311 12.57 -4.15 13.92
N LEU A 312 12.04 -5.10 13.15
CA LEU A 312 11.04 -4.86 12.11
C LEU A 312 9.73 -5.60 12.40
N GLY A 313 8.64 -4.86 12.53
CA GLY A 313 7.32 -5.43 12.79
C GLY A 313 7.10 -5.90 14.23
N GLY A 314 6.21 -6.88 14.38
CA GLY A 314 5.82 -7.44 15.67
C GLY A 314 6.78 -8.49 16.21
N LYS A 315 6.57 -8.87 17.50
CA LYS A 315 7.32 -9.97 18.17
C LYS A 315 8.84 -9.78 18.18
N ARG A 316 9.34 -8.54 18.09
CA ARG A 316 10.77 -8.20 18.08
C ARG A 316 11.57 -8.96 17.01
N ARG A 317 10.96 -9.21 15.83
CA ARG A 317 11.66 -9.80 14.70
C ARG A 317 12.81 -8.92 14.29
N LEU A 318 13.95 -9.53 13.96
CA LEU A 318 15.15 -8.82 13.58
C LEU A 318 15.26 -8.69 12.07
N ALA A 319 15.88 -7.58 11.64
CA ALA A 319 16.30 -7.34 10.27
C ALA A 319 17.70 -6.73 10.28
N ALA A 320 18.53 -7.06 9.30
CA ALA A 320 19.75 -6.35 9.05
C ALA A 320 19.46 -5.07 8.27
N LEU A 321 19.94 -3.94 8.75
CA LEU A 321 19.91 -2.64 8.08
C LEU A 321 21.26 -2.44 7.42
N GLU A 322 21.26 -2.28 6.09
CA GLU A 322 22.50 -2.08 5.32
C GLU A 322 22.37 -0.84 4.42
N PRO A 323 23.38 0.02 4.33
CA PRO A 323 23.46 1.07 3.31
C PRO A 323 23.54 0.47 1.91
N GLU A 324 22.81 1.07 0.98
CA GLU A 324 22.82 0.73 -0.45
C GLU A 324 23.43 1.88 -1.26
N PRO A 325 23.98 1.60 -2.45
CA PRO A 325 24.41 2.64 -3.37
C PRO A 325 23.26 3.57 -3.76
N GLU A 326 23.55 4.87 -3.98
CA GLU A 326 22.53 5.88 -4.31
C GLU A 326 21.78 5.56 -5.63
N ASP A 327 22.44 4.94 -6.59
CA ASP A 327 21.88 4.52 -7.87
C ASP A 327 20.93 3.31 -7.77
N ARG A 328 20.85 2.68 -6.58
CA ARG A 328 19.87 1.63 -6.31
C ARG A 328 18.44 2.17 -6.30
N TRP A 329 18.25 3.43 -5.93
CA TRP A 329 16.94 4.06 -5.96
C TRP A 329 16.56 4.43 -7.39
N PRO A 330 15.36 4.08 -7.89
CA PRO A 330 15.00 4.26 -9.28
C PRO A 330 15.10 5.73 -9.74
N ALA A 331 15.98 5.98 -10.67
CA ALA A 331 16.16 7.29 -11.28
C ALA A 331 15.04 7.62 -12.26
N LEU A 332 14.82 8.91 -12.48
CA LEU A 332 13.91 9.41 -13.51
C LEU A 332 14.50 9.11 -14.90
N PRO A 333 13.80 8.33 -15.77
CA PRO A 333 14.33 8.02 -17.08
C PRO A 333 14.42 9.26 -18.00
N ASP A 334 15.38 9.25 -18.92
CA ASP A 334 15.49 10.27 -19.95
C ASP A 334 14.21 10.40 -20.77
N ARG A 335 13.84 11.63 -21.11
CA ARG A 335 12.66 11.96 -21.90
C ARG A 335 11.31 11.58 -21.26
N TRP A 336 11.30 11.01 -20.05
CA TRP A 336 10.05 10.60 -19.39
C TRP A 336 9.11 11.79 -19.17
N LEU A 337 9.62 12.87 -18.63
CA LEU A 337 8.85 14.11 -18.43
C LEU A 337 8.33 14.69 -19.76
N GLN A 338 9.17 14.65 -20.81
CA GLN A 338 8.75 15.11 -22.13
C GLN A 338 7.57 14.28 -22.66
N ARG A 339 7.59 12.96 -22.47
CA ARG A 339 6.49 12.07 -22.87
C ARG A 339 5.20 12.41 -22.14
N ILE A 340 5.25 12.67 -20.82
CA ILE A 340 4.07 13.08 -20.04
C ILE A 340 3.53 14.39 -20.59
N CYS A 341 4.39 15.40 -20.80
CA CYS A 341 3.95 16.69 -21.32
C CYS A 341 3.36 16.58 -22.73
N SER A 342 3.94 15.74 -23.59
CA SER A 342 3.43 15.53 -24.96
C SER A 342 2.11 14.76 -24.98
N ALA A 343 1.85 13.93 -23.99
CA ALA A 343 0.61 13.15 -23.87
C ALA A 343 -0.58 13.99 -23.42
N GLY A 344 -0.35 15.14 -22.78
CA GLY A 344 -1.40 16.02 -22.26
C GLY A 344 -2.08 15.53 -20.99
N GLY A 345 -1.75 14.34 -20.53
CA GLY A 345 -2.22 13.75 -19.30
C GLY A 345 -1.18 12.87 -18.64
N LEU A 346 -1.44 12.52 -17.40
CA LEU A 346 -0.56 11.62 -16.67
C LEU A 346 -1.36 10.56 -15.89
N CYS A 347 -0.78 9.39 -15.72
CA CYS A 347 -1.25 8.42 -14.75
C CYS A 347 -0.32 8.41 -13.54
N LEU A 348 -0.89 8.33 -12.34
CA LEU A 348 -0.14 8.12 -11.10
C LEU A 348 -0.41 6.72 -10.58
N THR A 349 0.65 5.91 -10.46
CA THR A 349 0.57 4.58 -9.83
C THR A 349 1.16 4.66 -8.43
N LEU A 350 0.39 4.27 -7.42
CA LEU A 350 0.87 4.22 -6.05
C LEU A 350 1.81 3.02 -5.85
N LEU A 351 3.03 3.29 -5.45
CA LEU A 351 4.03 2.26 -5.14
C LEU A 351 3.98 1.83 -3.67
N THR A 352 3.44 2.68 -2.81
CA THR A 352 3.10 2.38 -1.43
C THR A 352 1.64 2.75 -1.16
N PRO A 353 0.98 2.15 -0.16
CA PRO A 353 -0.42 2.48 0.12
C PRO A 353 -0.64 3.97 0.34
N GLY A 354 -1.73 4.52 -0.20
CA GLY A 354 -2.12 5.92 -0.03
C GLY A 354 -3.03 6.15 1.17
N VAL A 355 -2.94 7.33 1.77
CA VAL A 355 -3.81 7.79 2.85
C VAL A 355 -4.44 9.11 2.45
N PHE A 356 -5.74 9.08 2.16
CA PHE A 356 -6.48 10.26 1.75
C PHE A 356 -7.68 10.54 2.67
N CYS A 357 -7.97 11.81 2.89
CA CYS A 357 -9.08 12.22 3.76
C CYS A 357 -10.45 11.93 3.12
N ALA A 358 -10.51 11.94 1.79
CA ALA A 358 -11.72 11.67 1.02
C ALA A 358 -11.83 10.19 0.54
N GLY A 359 -11.30 9.24 1.29
CA GLY A 359 -11.38 7.81 0.98
C GLY A 359 -10.40 7.38 -0.11
N TYR A 360 -10.88 7.04 -1.32
CA TYR A 360 -9.99 6.72 -2.45
C TYR A 360 -9.45 7.97 -3.15
N ARG A 361 -10.14 9.09 -3.01
CA ARG A 361 -9.82 10.35 -3.70
C ARG A 361 -8.78 11.13 -2.90
N PRO A 362 -7.71 11.61 -3.52
CA PRO A 362 -6.79 12.57 -2.89
C PRO A 362 -7.52 13.81 -2.39
N GLY A 363 -7.23 14.24 -1.17
CA GLY A 363 -7.91 15.37 -0.53
C GLY A 363 -7.45 16.74 -1.02
N TRP A 364 -6.37 16.78 -1.83
CA TRP A 364 -5.94 18.00 -2.52
C TRP A 364 -6.75 18.29 -3.81
N LEU A 365 -7.69 17.40 -4.17
CA LEU A 365 -8.66 17.65 -5.24
C LEU A 365 -9.89 18.34 -4.67
N ASP A 366 -10.31 19.42 -5.32
CA ASP A 366 -11.55 20.14 -5.05
C ASP A 366 -12.80 19.38 -5.58
N ASP A 367 -13.97 19.99 -5.48
CA ASP A 367 -15.24 19.40 -5.94
C ASP A 367 -15.33 19.29 -7.47
N THR A 368 -14.48 20.01 -8.20
CA THR A 368 -14.33 19.86 -9.67
C THR A 368 -13.35 18.76 -10.05
N LEU A 369 -12.91 17.96 -9.08
CA LEU A 369 -11.88 16.93 -9.21
C LEU A 369 -10.52 17.49 -9.66
N SER A 370 -10.27 18.78 -9.44
CA SER A 370 -9.05 19.47 -9.84
C SER A 370 -8.22 19.88 -8.63
N GLY A 371 -6.90 19.93 -8.80
CA GLY A 371 -6.00 20.32 -7.72
C GLY A 371 -4.54 20.09 -8.06
N SER A 372 -3.67 20.30 -7.08
CA SER A 372 -2.23 20.13 -7.22
C SER A 372 -1.69 19.19 -6.16
N PRO A 373 -0.86 18.20 -6.51
CA PRO A 373 -0.21 17.35 -5.53
C PRO A 373 0.65 18.18 -4.56
N PRO A 374 0.73 17.84 -3.28
CA PRO A 374 1.46 18.63 -2.29
C PRO A 374 2.96 18.85 -2.61
N GLU A 375 3.60 17.86 -3.25
CA GLU A 375 5.01 17.92 -3.61
C GLU A 375 5.25 18.58 -5.00
N ALA A 376 4.16 18.88 -5.74
CA ALA A 376 4.21 19.50 -7.07
C ALA A 376 3.15 20.62 -7.21
N PRO A 377 3.21 21.69 -6.40
CA PRO A 377 2.18 22.72 -6.40
C PRO A 377 2.05 23.49 -7.72
N GLY A 378 3.09 23.48 -8.57
CA GLY A 378 3.07 24.06 -9.90
C GLY A 378 2.30 23.23 -10.95
N LEU A 379 1.95 21.98 -10.62
CA LEU A 379 1.24 21.07 -11.52
C LEU A 379 -0.23 21.02 -11.17
N ARG A 380 -1.10 21.55 -12.03
CA ARG A 380 -2.55 21.46 -11.83
C ARG A 380 -3.13 20.28 -12.61
N LEU A 381 -3.83 19.41 -11.91
CA LEU A 381 -4.35 18.14 -12.43
C LEU A 381 -5.87 18.08 -12.24
N ARG A 382 -6.56 17.41 -13.18
CA ARG A 382 -7.98 17.05 -13.06
C ARG A 382 -8.13 15.54 -13.14
N LEU A 383 -8.69 14.93 -12.11
CA LEU A 383 -8.93 13.49 -12.06
C LEU A 383 -9.97 13.08 -13.10
N ARG A 384 -9.63 12.08 -13.93
CA ARG A 384 -10.51 11.53 -14.97
C ARG A 384 -10.94 10.10 -14.67
N ALA A 385 -10.11 9.33 -14.02
CA ALA A 385 -10.44 7.95 -13.66
C ALA A 385 -9.54 7.43 -12.54
N ALA A 386 -9.98 6.36 -11.88
CA ALA A 386 -9.18 5.65 -10.89
C ALA A 386 -9.45 4.14 -10.95
N ALA A 387 -8.39 3.34 -10.99
CA ALA A 387 -8.43 1.90 -10.74
C ALA A 387 -7.90 1.65 -9.33
N VAL A 388 -8.80 1.32 -8.42
CA VAL A 388 -8.51 1.15 -7.00
C VAL A 388 -9.09 -0.18 -6.52
N GLU A 389 -8.25 -1.05 -6.01
CA GLU A 389 -8.68 -2.28 -5.36
C GLU A 389 -9.33 -2.00 -4.00
N ARG A 390 -9.85 -3.04 -3.36
CA ARG A 390 -10.49 -2.91 -2.06
C ARG A 390 -9.55 -2.29 -1.03
N TRP A 391 -10.02 -1.27 -0.30
CA TRP A 391 -9.26 -0.61 0.76
C TRP A 391 -8.78 -1.60 1.85
N GLN A 392 -7.64 -1.29 2.46
CA GLN A 392 -7.03 -2.08 3.51
C GLN A 392 -7.15 -1.37 4.86
N PRO A 393 -7.58 -2.06 5.93
CA PRO A 393 -7.57 -1.48 7.26
C PRO A 393 -6.13 -1.38 7.77
N HIS A 394 -5.79 -0.25 8.35
CA HIS A 394 -4.48 -0.02 8.95
C HIS A 394 -4.59 0.70 10.28
N SER A 395 -3.86 0.20 11.25
CA SER A 395 -3.57 0.87 12.50
C SER A 395 -2.05 0.76 12.73
N GLY A 396 -1.53 1.53 13.62
CA GLY A 396 -0.14 1.47 14.04
C GLY A 396 -0.06 1.50 15.56
N TRP A 397 1.14 1.45 16.07
CA TRP A 397 1.40 1.63 17.49
C TRP A 397 2.05 2.99 17.74
N ASP A 398 1.53 3.75 18.68
CA ASP A 398 2.14 4.98 19.15
C ASP A 398 3.03 4.65 20.35
N LEU A 399 4.35 4.60 20.11
CA LEU A 399 5.33 4.29 21.16
C LEU A 399 5.38 5.34 22.25
N ALA A 400 5.18 6.61 21.92
CA ALA A 400 5.21 7.70 22.89
C ALA A 400 4.01 7.65 23.85
N ARG A 401 2.83 7.34 23.29
CA ARG A 401 1.60 7.20 24.07
C ARG A 401 1.32 5.79 24.57
N ARG A 402 2.11 4.79 24.13
CA ARG A 402 1.95 3.36 24.43
C ARG A 402 0.54 2.84 24.15
N GLN A 403 -0.05 3.26 23.02
CA GLN A 403 -1.40 2.87 22.61
C GLN A 403 -1.51 2.65 21.11
N PRO A 404 -2.52 1.88 20.64
CA PRO A 404 -2.78 1.76 19.21
C PRO A 404 -3.22 3.11 18.63
N ARG A 405 -2.78 3.40 17.41
CA ARG A 405 -3.27 4.54 16.63
C ARG A 405 -4.70 4.25 16.13
N PRO A 406 -5.50 5.27 15.85
CA PRO A 406 -6.82 5.10 15.22
C PRO A 406 -6.70 4.31 13.92
N THR A 407 -7.67 3.41 13.68
CA THR A 407 -7.76 2.67 12.43
C THR A 407 -8.07 3.60 11.26
N ARG A 408 -7.33 3.44 10.17
CA ARG A 408 -7.48 4.18 8.92
C ARG A 408 -7.73 3.23 7.77
N LYS A 409 -8.37 3.72 6.72
CA LYS A 409 -8.51 3.03 5.43
C LYS A 409 -7.34 3.45 4.54
N LEU A 410 -6.61 2.46 4.01
CA LEU A 410 -5.57 2.70 3.03
C LEU A 410 -6.09 2.40 1.63
N VAL A 411 -5.71 3.22 0.67
CA VAL A 411 -5.76 2.88 -0.74
C VAL A 411 -4.59 1.96 -1.02
N PRO A 412 -4.81 0.76 -1.58
CA PRO A 412 -3.73 -0.21 -1.79
C PRO A 412 -2.61 0.31 -2.71
N ALA A 413 -1.41 -0.18 -2.50
CA ALA A 413 -0.34 -0.03 -3.49
C ALA A 413 -0.76 -0.68 -4.82
N GLY A 414 -0.31 -0.14 -5.94
CA GLY A 414 -0.77 -0.49 -7.28
C GLY A 414 -1.95 0.35 -7.77
N ALA A 415 -2.71 1.02 -6.89
CA ALA A 415 -3.79 1.91 -7.31
C ALA A 415 -3.30 2.92 -8.35
N THR A 416 -4.07 3.09 -9.41
CA THR A 416 -3.70 3.94 -10.55
C THR A 416 -4.78 5.00 -10.77
N TYR A 417 -4.34 6.24 -10.92
CA TYR A 417 -5.17 7.40 -11.16
C TYR A 417 -4.79 8.04 -12.48
N TRP A 418 -5.75 8.51 -13.26
CA TRP A 418 -5.51 9.22 -14.51
C TRP A 418 -5.99 10.66 -14.40
N PHE A 419 -5.15 11.57 -14.85
CA PHE A 419 -5.37 13.00 -14.75
C PHE A 419 -5.14 13.71 -16.08
N ASP A 420 -5.99 14.67 -16.42
CA ASP A 420 -5.64 15.70 -17.39
C ASP A 420 -4.60 16.64 -16.72
N VAL A 421 -3.61 17.09 -17.48
CA VAL A 421 -2.74 18.19 -17.08
C VAL A 421 -3.39 19.50 -17.52
N LEU A 422 -3.73 20.35 -16.55
CA LEU A 422 -4.41 21.62 -16.82
C LEU A 422 -3.37 22.75 -17.01
N GLY A 423 -3.42 23.43 -18.17
CA GLY A 423 -2.47 24.51 -18.49
C GLY A 423 -1.13 23.99 -19.02
N ALA A 424 -0.07 24.78 -18.84
CA ALA A 424 1.26 24.40 -19.26
C ALA A 424 1.84 23.28 -18.40
N CYS A 425 2.48 22.32 -19.05
CA CYS A 425 3.12 21.21 -18.36
C CYS A 425 4.45 21.67 -17.73
N ASP A 426 4.44 21.87 -16.42
CA ASP A 426 5.63 22.23 -15.65
C ASP A 426 6.51 21.00 -15.41
N LYS A 427 7.65 20.94 -16.11
CA LYS A 427 8.61 19.84 -16.02
C LYS A 427 9.30 19.76 -14.66
N GLU A 428 9.53 20.88 -13.98
CA GLU A 428 10.14 20.89 -12.65
C GLU A 428 9.19 20.33 -11.62
N ALA A 429 7.92 20.73 -11.68
CA ALA A 429 6.88 20.17 -10.82
C ALA A 429 6.66 18.66 -11.09
N LEU A 430 6.69 18.23 -12.36
CA LEU A 430 6.65 16.80 -12.71
C LEU A 430 7.87 16.04 -12.17
N ALA A 431 9.07 16.62 -12.28
CA ALA A 431 10.28 16.00 -11.71
C ALA A 431 10.20 15.90 -10.18
N ALA A 432 9.59 16.90 -9.52
CA ALA A 432 9.36 16.86 -8.09
C ALA A 432 8.36 15.76 -7.68
N LEU A 433 7.44 15.37 -8.56
CA LEU A 433 6.48 14.32 -8.35
C LEU A 433 7.07 12.91 -8.51
N TRP A 434 8.26 12.77 -9.13
CA TRP A 434 8.92 11.49 -9.34
C TRP A 434 9.26 10.81 -8.01
N LEU A 435 8.61 9.68 -7.74
CA LEU A 435 8.73 8.93 -6.48
C LEU A 435 8.55 9.82 -5.24
N ALA A 436 7.63 10.78 -5.34
CA ALA A 436 7.18 11.61 -4.23
C ALA A 436 5.85 11.07 -3.67
N SER A 437 5.52 11.47 -2.45
CA SER A 437 4.26 11.08 -1.82
C SER A 437 3.13 12.04 -2.22
N VAL A 438 1.97 11.49 -2.56
CA VAL A 438 0.76 12.25 -2.89
C VAL A 438 -0.28 12.24 -1.77
N CYS A 439 0.06 11.75 -0.57
CA CYS A 439 -0.82 11.76 0.59
C CYS A 439 -1.13 13.18 1.08
N ASP A 440 -2.33 13.35 1.66
CA ASP A 440 -2.80 14.66 2.11
C ASP A 440 -1.98 15.21 3.28
N LYS A 441 -1.71 14.38 4.29
CA LYS A 441 -1.09 14.83 5.52
C LYS A 441 0.44 14.77 5.46
N PRO A 442 1.16 15.81 5.94
CA PRO A 442 2.62 15.83 5.97
C PRO A 442 3.24 14.62 6.67
N GLN A 443 2.62 14.15 7.76
CA GLN A 443 3.16 13.01 8.49
C GLN A 443 3.06 11.71 7.69
N ASP A 444 1.97 11.50 6.95
CA ASP A 444 1.82 10.32 6.10
C ASP A 444 2.86 10.33 4.97
N ARG A 445 3.17 11.52 4.42
CA ARG A 445 4.25 11.70 3.44
C ARG A 445 5.62 11.37 4.05
N ARG A 446 5.91 11.87 5.25
CA ARG A 446 7.16 11.53 5.97
C ARG A 446 7.26 10.07 6.39
N ASP A 447 6.14 9.39 6.56
CA ASP A 447 6.12 7.95 6.87
C ASP A 447 6.30 7.07 5.63
N GLY A 448 6.30 7.64 4.40
CA GLY A 448 6.49 6.92 3.14
C GLY A 448 5.21 6.39 2.50
N PHE A 449 4.03 6.76 3.01
CA PHE A 449 2.77 6.46 2.34
C PHE A 449 2.59 7.25 1.06
N GLY A 450 1.86 6.67 0.09
CA GLY A 450 1.46 7.33 -1.15
C GLY A 450 2.60 7.66 -2.09
N LEU A 451 3.73 6.94 -2.02
CA LEU A 451 4.80 7.05 -3.00
C LEU A 451 4.25 6.78 -4.39
N ALA A 452 4.41 7.69 -5.33
CA ALA A 452 3.76 7.62 -6.63
C ALA A 452 4.75 7.62 -7.79
N LEU A 453 4.42 6.85 -8.83
CA LEU A 453 5.10 6.84 -10.12
C LEU A 453 4.22 7.59 -11.13
N PRO A 454 4.61 8.80 -11.60
CA PRO A 454 3.95 9.44 -12.73
C PRO A 454 4.35 8.76 -14.03
N GLY A 455 3.38 8.50 -14.91
CA GLY A 455 3.58 7.94 -16.24
C GLY A 455 2.79 8.70 -17.30
N PRO A 456 3.15 8.61 -18.59
CA PRO A 456 2.40 9.26 -19.67
C PRO A 456 1.03 8.60 -19.86
N TRP A 457 0.03 9.45 -20.12
CA TRP A 457 -1.31 9.02 -20.52
C TRP A 457 -1.91 10.06 -21.46
N THR A 458 -2.51 9.60 -22.54
CA THR A 458 -3.23 10.47 -23.46
C THR A 458 -4.71 10.42 -23.11
N PRO A 459 -5.30 11.53 -22.67
CA PRO A 459 -6.73 11.62 -22.43
C PRO A 459 -7.53 11.28 -23.68
N PRO A 460 -8.67 10.59 -23.58
CA PRO A 460 -9.58 10.45 -24.71
C PRO A 460 -10.03 11.85 -25.14
N THR A 461 -10.08 12.08 -26.44
CA THR A 461 -10.67 13.30 -27.00
C THR A 461 -12.12 13.40 -26.51
N ASP A 462 -12.44 14.48 -25.81
CA ASP A 462 -13.80 14.73 -25.33
C ASP A 462 -14.74 14.95 -26.52
N ASP A 463 -15.34 13.90 -27.05
CA ASP A 463 -16.62 13.96 -27.73
C ASP A 463 -17.74 14.14 -26.68
N ILE A 464 -17.58 15.10 -25.77
CA ILE A 464 -18.67 15.59 -24.94
C ILE A 464 -19.51 16.52 -25.84
N ARG A 465 -20.39 15.96 -26.63
CA ARG A 465 -21.55 16.68 -27.04
C ARG A 465 -22.30 17.05 -25.77
N SER A 466 -22.13 18.30 -25.35
CA SER A 466 -22.98 18.98 -24.38
C SER A 466 -24.44 18.77 -24.84
N GLY A 467 -25.10 17.76 -24.28
CA GLY A 467 -26.55 17.60 -24.38
C GLY A 467 -27.16 18.77 -23.63
N ASN A 468 -27.41 19.84 -24.38
CA ASN A 468 -28.30 20.94 -24.00
C ASN A 468 -29.69 20.35 -23.90
N THR A 469 -30.07 19.83 -22.72
CA THR A 469 -31.48 19.52 -22.45
C THR A 469 -32.16 20.83 -22.10
N THR A 470 -32.63 21.52 -23.14
CA THR A 470 -33.62 22.59 -23.00
C THR A 470 -34.91 21.89 -22.57
N HIS A 471 -35.27 21.98 -21.30
CA HIS A 471 -36.60 21.69 -20.83
C HIS A 471 -37.58 22.73 -21.46
N MET A 472 -38.44 22.31 -22.37
CA MET A 472 -39.74 22.91 -22.60
C MET A 472 -40.76 22.31 -21.63
#